data_03b0255f13d87fc7b64da82b6e6addae
#
_entry.id   03b0255f13d87fc7b64da82b6e6addae
#
_cell.length_a   1.000
_cell.length_b   1.000
_cell.length_c   1.000
_cell.angle_alpha   90.00
_cell.angle_beta   90.00
_cell.angle_gamma   90.00
#
_symmetry.space_group_name_H-M   'P 1'
#
loop_
_entity.id
_entity.type
_entity.pdbx_description
1 polymer ?
#
loop_
_entity_poly.entity_id
_entity_poly.type
_entity_poly.pdbx_seq_one_letter_code
_entity_poly.pdbx_strand_id
1 'polypeptide(L)'
;PFVQTPVEVARKMIQLADLRPGQVLFDLGAGDGRLVIMAAQKGGVSAVGVEMRDDLIERARSEIKRLNLEDRAKMIHADLFNVDLKPADVVTLYLTTSGNERLRPRLETELKKGAKVISHDFKVGNWRPSVVYNELLGHTIYAYEIGRQV
;
A
#
# COMPACT_ATOMS: atom_id res chain seq x y z
N PRO A 1 -9.88 6.65 -14.60
CA PRO A 1 -10.83 5.63 -14.14
C PRO A 1 -10.32 4.91 -12.90
N PHE A 2 -11.26 4.47 -12.07
CA PHE A 2 -10.94 3.72 -10.88
C PHE A 2 -10.76 2.24 -11.25
N VAL A 3 -9.56 1.72 -11.00
CA VAL A 3 -9.24 0.30 -11.22
C VAL A 3 -8.75 -0.27 -9.89
N GLN A 4 -9.41 -1.32 -9.43
CA GLN A 4 -9.10 -1.95 -8.16
C GLN A 4 -8.06 -3.05 -8.32
N THR A 5 -7.21 -3.21 -7.31
CA THR A 5 -6.38 -4.40 -7.17
C THR A 5 -7.31 -5.61 -6.91
N PRO A 6 -7.24 -6.66 -7.73
CA PRO A 6 -8.02 -7.87 -7.46
C PRO A 6 -7.72 -8.47 -6.08
N VAL A 7 -8.71 -9.16 -5.50
CA VAL A 7 -8.59 -9.69 -4.13
C VAL A 7 -7.39 -10.63 -3.98
N GLU A 8 -7.15 -11.52 -4.96
CA GLU A 8 -6.02 -12.45 -4.90
C GLU A 8 -4.68 -11.72 -4.94
N VAL A 9 -4.59 -10.66 -5.74
CA VAL A 9 -3.39 -9.82 -5.83
C VAL A 9 -3.18 -9.08 -4.50
N ALA A 10 -4.23 -8.49 -3.97
CA ALA A 10 -4.19 -7.79 -2.67
C ALA A 10 -3.72 -8.73 -1.56
N ARG A 11 -4.26 -9.95 -1.53
CA ARG A 11 -3.89 -10.96 -0.53
C ARG A 11 -2.41 -11.32 -0.63
N LYS A 12 -1.88 -11.46 -1.85
CA LYS A 12 -0.46 -11.75 -2.06
C LYS A 12 0.42 -10.56 -1.67
N MET A 13 0.00 -9.34 -1.97
CA MET A 13 0.73 -8.13 -1.56
C MET A 13 0.86 -8.07 -0.03
N ILE A 14 -0.22 -8.34 0.70
CA ILE A 14 -0.21 -8.38 2.16
C ILE A 14 0.70 -9.49 2.68
N GLN A 15 0.69 -10.66 2.04
CA GLN A 15 1.60 -11.75 2.40
C GLN A 15 3.06 -11.34 2.21
N LEU A 16 3.40 -10.72 1.09
CA LEU A 16 4.77 -10.26 0.81
C LEU A 16 5.20 -9.13 1.73
N ALA A 17 4.26 -8.36 2.26
CA ALA A 17 4.54 -7.31 3.23
C ALA A 17 5.09 -7.88 4.55
N ASP A 18 4.74 -9.12 4.88
CA ASP A 18 5.18 -9.80 6.10
C ASP A 18 4.99 -8.92 7.33
N LEU A 19 3.76 -8.42 7.49
CA LEU A 19 3.44 -7.44 8.54
C LEU A 19 3.56 -8.05 9.93
N ARG A 20 4.20 -7.30 10.82
CA ARG A 20 4.42 -7.68 12.22
C ARG A 20 3.63 -6.76 13.15
N PRO A 21 3.26 -7.24 14.36
CA PRO A 21 2.61 -6.38 15.33
C PRO A 21 3.39 -5.09 15.58
N GLY A 22 2.68 -3.97 15.65
CA GLY A 22 3.26 -2.65 15.83
C GLY A 22 3.62 -1.93 14.53
N GLN A 23 3.58 -2.61 13.40
CA GLN A 23 3.87 -1.99 12.10
C GLN A 23 2.68 -1.25 11.52
N VAL A 24 2.99 -0.30 10.63
CA VAL A 24 2.02 0.57 9.96
C VAL A 24 2.16 0.39 8.45
N LEU A 25 1.04 0.10 7.79
CA LEU A 25 0.96 0.04 6.33
C LEU A 25 0.23 1.28 5.80
N PHE A 26 0.80 1.91 4.77
CA PHE A 26 0.13 2.97 3.99
C PHE A 26 -0.20 2.42 2.61
N ASP A 27 -1.49 2.49 2.23
CA ASP A 27 -1.92 2.17 0.87
C ASP A 27 -2.23 3.47 0.14
N LEU A 28 -1.41 3.82 -0.83
CA LEU A 28 -1.51 5.09 -1.56
C LEU A 28 -2.40 4.90 -2.79
N GLY A 29 -3.54 5.59 -2.80
CA GLY A 29 -4.61 5.35 -3.76
C GLY A 29 -5.45 4.17 -3.32
N ALA A 30 -5.96 4.20 -2.09
CA ALA A 30 -6.49 3.03 -1.41
C ALA A 30 -7.83 2.53 -1.96
N GLY A 31 -8.53 3.32 -2.78
CA GLY A 31 -9.80 2.91 -3.35
C GLY A 31 -10.84 2.60 -2.29
N ASP A 32 -11.41 1.41 -2.34
CA ASP A 32 -12.42 0.97 -1.38
C ASP A 32 -11.84 0.40 -0.09
N GLY A 33 -10.52 0.50 0.11
CA GLY A 33 -9.85 0.14 1.35
C GLY A 33 -9.55 -1.35 1.53
N ARG A 34 -9.60 -2.15 0.48
CA ARG A 34 -9.41 -3.61 0.63
C ARG A 34 -8.05 -3.99 1.20
N LEU A 35 -6.96 -3.34 0.76
CA LEU A 35 -5.62 -3.59 1.32
C LEU A 35 -5.51 -3.10 2.75
N VAL A 36 -6.08 -1.94 3.05
CA VAL A 36 -6.13 -1.38 4.41
C VAL A 36 -6.82 -2.36 5.36
N ILE A 37 -7.96 -2.87 4.95
CA ILE A 37 -8.76 -3.82 5.76
C ILE A 37 -7.99 -5.13 5.97
N MET A 38 -7.42 -5.69 4.91
CA MET A 38 -6.63 -6.92 5.01
C MET A 38 -5.45 -6.76 5.96
N ALA A 39 -4.73 -5.64 5.87
CA ALA A 39 -3.60 -5.34 6.76
C ALA A 39 -4.07 -5.21 8.21
N ALA A 40 -5.12 -4.46 8.46
CA ALA A 40 -5.64 -4.23 9.82
C ALA A 40 -6.19 -5.49 10.47
N GLN A 41 -6.56 -6.50 9.69
CA GLN A 41 -6.98 -7.80 10.20
C GLN A 41 -5.82 -8.64 10.74
N LYS A 42 -4.58 -8.25 10.47
CA LYS A 42 -3.40 -8.86 11.11
C LYS A 42 -3.26 -8.32 12.52
N GLY A 43 -2.96 -9.19 13.46
CA GLY A 43 -2.85 -8.79 14.86
C GLY A 43 -1.82 -7.70 15.12
N GLY A 44 -2.23 -6.61 15.76
CA GLY A 44 -1.34 -5.51 16.14
C GLY A 44 -0.89 -4.59 15.01
N VAL A 45 -1.39 -4.77 13.80
CA VAL A 45 -1.02 -3.95 12.63
C VAL A 45 -2.01 -2.80 12.48
N SER A 46 -1.47 -1.61 12.16
CA SER A 46 -2.28 -0.43 11.81
C SER A 46 -2.16 -0.16 10.32
N ALA A 47 -3.22 0.34 9.71
CA ALA A 47 -3.24 0.61 8.29
C ALA A 47 -3.90 1.94 7.99
N VAL A 48 -3.33 2.68 7.03
CA VAL A 48 -3.83 3.99 6.58
C VAL A 48 -4.02 3.93 5.08
N GLY A 49 -5.21 4.23 4.62
CA GLY A 49 -5.51 4.38 3.21
C GLY A 49 -5.57 5.85 2.83
N VAL A 50 -4.91 6.22 1.76
CA VAL A 50 -4.92 7.59 1.23
C VAL A 50 -5.70 7.56 -0.08
N GLU A 51 -6.77 8.36 -0.15
CA GLU A 51 -7.68 8.37 -1.29
C GLU A 51 -8.25 9.77 -1.49
N MET A 52 -8.51 10.16 -2.75
CA MET A 52 -9.10 11.45 -3.09
C MET A 52 -10.62 11.39 -3.30
N ARG A 53 -11.16 10.24 -3.67
CA ARG A 53 -12.58 10.10 -3.99
C ARG A 53 -13.40 9.88 -2.73
N ASP A 54 -14.31 10.81 -2.45
CA ASP A 54 -15.17 10.77 -1.28
C ASP A 54 -16.06 9.53 -1.23
N ASP A 55 -16.60 9.10 -2.38
CA ASP A 55 -17.47 7.93 -2.45
C ASP A 55 -16.74 6.64 -2.05
N LEU A 56 -15.48 6.51 -2.45
CA LEU A 56 -14.65 5.35 -2.08
C LEU A 56 -14.25 5.40 -0.61
N ILE A 57 -13.92 6.59 -0.11
CA ILE A 57 -13.59 6.77 1.31
C ILE A 57 -14.76 6.37 2.19
N GLU A 58 -15.96 6.80 1.85
CA GLU A 58 -17.17 6.47 2.60
C GLU A 58 -17.45 4.96 2.60
N ARG A 59 -17.29 4.31 1.44
CA ARG A 59 -17.44 2.85 1.34
C ARG A 59 -16.42 2.14 2.21
N ALA A 60 -15.17 2.56 2.16
CA ALA A 60 -14.11 1.97 2.98
C ALA A 60 -14.40 2.17 4.47
N ARG A 61 -14.77 3.38 4.87
CA ARG A 61 -15.08 3.67 6.28
C ARG A 61 -16.27 2.87 6.80
N SER A 62 -17.29 2.67 5.98
CA SER A 62 -18.45 1.84 6.34
C SER A 62 -18.03 0.39 6.59
N GLU A 63 -17.19 -0.16 5.72
CA GLU A 63 -16.71 -1.54 5.85
C GLU A 63 -15.78 -1.68 7.06
N ILE A 64 -14.90 -0.72 7.29
CA ILE A 64 -14.01 -0.69 8.47
C ILE A 64 -14.85 -0.71 9.75
N LYS A 65 -15.91 0.09 9.79
CA LYS A 65 -16.82 0.14 10.94
C LYS A 65 -17.56 -1.19 11.12
N ARG A 66 -18.08 -1.75 10.03
CA ARG A 66 -18.80 -3.03 10.06
C ARG A 66 -17.93 -4.15 10.62
N LEU A 67 -16.63 -4.13 10.32
CA LEU A 67 -15.67 -5.13 10.76
C LEU A 67 -15.02 -4.81 12.11
N ASN A 68 -15.42 -3.73 12.76
CA ASN A 68 -14.87 -3.28 14.05
C ASN A 68 -13.34 -3.05 13.99
N LEU A 69 -12.87 -2.44 12.89
CA LEU A 69 -11.44 -2.16 12.68
C LEU A 69 -11.07 -0.69 12.87
N GLU A 70 -11.96 0.14 13.40
CA GLU A 70 -11.78 1.59 13.46
C GLU A 70 -10.57 2.03 14.29
N ASP A 71 -10.15 1.22 15.24
CA ASP A 71 -8.98 1.48 16.07
C ASP A 71 -7.65 1.22 15.36
N ARG A 72 -7.67 0.47 14.24
CA ARG A 72 -6.46 0.06 13.53
C ARG A 72 -6.44 0.39 12.04
N ALA A 73 -7.56 0.79 11.48
CA ALA A 73 -7.69 1.11 10.06
C ALA A 73 -8.34 2.47 9.90
N LYS A 74 -7.76 3.33 9.06
CA LYS A 74 -8.38 4.61 8.75
C LYS A 74 -8.14 5.02 7.31
N MET A 75 -9.06 5.82 6.79
CA MET A 75 -8.97 6.43 5.47
C MET A 75 -8.73 7.92 5.62
N ILE A 76 -7.79 8.44 4.85
CA ILE A 76 -7.48 9.88 4.80
C ILE A 76 -7.88 10.41 3.42
N HIS A 77 -8.65 11.50 3.40
CA HIS A 77 -8.94 12.23 2.18
C HIS A 77 -7.77 13.16 1.89
N ALA A 78 -6.86 12.73 1.01
CA ALA A 78 -5.66 13.48 0.70
C ALA A 78 -5.08 13.05 -0.64
N ASP A 79 -4.25 13.93 -1.20
CA ASP A 79 -3.41 13.62 -2.36
C ASP A 79 -2.24 12.77 -1.87
N LEU A 80 -2.07 11.59 -2.47
CA LEU A 80 -1.00 10.66 -2.08
C LEU A 80 0.41 11.25 -2.24
N PHE A 81 0.56 12.24 -3.12
CA PHE A 81 1.86 12.91 -3.32
C PHE A 81 2.18 13.94 -2.23
N ASN A 82 1.26 14.23 -1.32
CA ASN A 82 1.42 15.24 -0.26
C ASN A 82 1.35 14.69 1.16
N VAL A 83 1.17 13.37 1.30
CA VAL A 83 1.05 12.72 2.63
C VAL A 83 2.44 12.47 3.20
N ASP A 84 2.60 12.66 4.52
CA ASP A 84 3.81 12.29 5.22
C ASP A 84 3.94 10.77 5.29
N LEU A 85 5.01 10.21 4.70
CA LEU A 85 5.24 8.78 4.63
C LEU A 85 6.10 8.25 5.77
N LYS A 86 6.65 9.12 6.61
CA LYS A 86 7.58 8.72 7.68
C LYS A 86 7.02 7.66 8.64
N PRO A 87 5.71 7.66 8.99
CA PRO A 87 5.19 6.64 9.88
C PRO A 87 5.12 5.23 9.28
N ALA A 88 5.23 5.09 7.95
CA ALA A 88 4.99 3.82 7.27
C ALA A 88 6.16 2.85 7.42
N ASP A 89 5.84 1.60 7.75
CA ASP A 89 6.76 0.47 7.67
C ASP A 89 6.63 -0.22 6.31
N VAL A 90 5.45 -0.17 5.74
CA VAL A 90 5.14 -0.74 4.42
C VAL A 90 4.28 0.25 3.65
N VAL A 91 4.61 0.44 2.37
CA VAL A 91 3.81 1.23 1.42
C VAL A 91 3.36 0.30 0.29
N THR A 92 2.07 0.29 0.00
CA THR A 92 1.52 -0.44 -1.15
C THR A 92 1.07 0.54 -2.22
N LEU A 93 1.29 0.15 -3.48
CA LEU A 93 1.06 1.00 -4.65
C LEU A 93 0.32 0.23 -5.73
N TYR A 94 -0.68 0.86 -6.34
CA TYR A 94 -1.21 0.47 -7.64
C TYR A 94 -1.46 1.74 -8.44
N LEU A 95 -0.39 2.33 -8.94
CA LEU A 95 -0.43 3.60 -9.66
C LEU A 95 -0.15 3.37 -11.15
N THR A 96 0.87 4.01 -11.66
CA THR A 96 1.40 3.87 -13.01
C THR A 96 2.91 3.96 -12.94
N THR A 97 3.60 3.66 -14.05
CA THR A 97 5.05 3.86 -14.12
C THR A 97 5.44 5.30 -13.81
N SER A 98 4.71 6.26 -14.40
CA SER A 98 4.99 7.69 -14.18
C SER A 98 4.64 8.13 -12.75
N GLY A 99 3.55 7.61 -12.20
CA GLY A 99 3.16 7.90 -10.81
C GLY A 99 4.18 7.40 -9.82
N ASN A 100 4.67 6.18 -10.04
CA ASN A 100 5.70 5.58 -9.20
C ASN A 100 7.02 6.37 -9.28
N GLU A 101 7.40 6.82 -10.48
CA GLU A 101 8.60 7.63 -10.66
C GLU A 101 8.48 8.99 -9.98
N ARG A 102 7.31 9.61 -10.04
CA ARG A 102 7.03 10.87 -9.35
C ARG A 102 7.13 10.71 -7.83
N LEU A 103 6.69 9.57 -7.30
CA LEU A 103 6.68 9.28 -5.87
C LEU A 103 8.06 8.84 -5.35
N ARG A 104 8.88 8.25 -6.21
CA ARG A 104 10.15 7.62 -5.84
C ARG A 104 11.05 8.46 -4.94
N PRO A 105 11.33 9.75 -5.24
CA PRO A 105 12.22 10.54 -4.37
C PRO A 105 11.72 10.65 -2.94
N ARG A 106 10.41 10.73 -2.74
CA ARG A 106 9.82 10.80 -1.41
C ARG A 106 9.90 9.47 -0.68
N LEU A 107 9.71 8.37 -1.41
CA LEU A 107 9.90 7.03 -0.84
C LEU A 107 11.35 6.86 -0.35
N GLU A 108 12.31 7.32 -1.14
CA GLU A 108 13.74 7.23 -0.78
C GLU A 108 14.11 8.08 0.42
N THR A 109 13.52 9.26 0.57
CA THR A 109 13.91 10.21 1.61
C THR A 109 13.11 10.06 2.90
N GLU A 110 11.86 9.67 2.82
CA GLU A 110 10.96 9.63 3.99
C GLU A 110 10.90 8.27 4.67
N LEU A 111 10.99 7.17 3.90
CA LEU A 111 10.88 5.84 4.47
C LEU A 111 12.18 5.42 5.17
N LYS A 112 12.04 4.78 6.32
CA LYS A 112 13.18 4.26 7.07
C LYS A 112 13.84 3.09 6.32
N LYS A 113 15.13 2.87 6.58
CA LYS A 113 15.83 1.69 6.09
C LYS A 113 15.11 0.43 6.57
N GLY A 114 14.91 -0.52 5.68
CA GLY A 114 14.19 -1.76 5.96
C GLY A 114 12.68 -1.67 5.70
N ALA A 115 12.14 -0.48 5.46
CA ALA A 115 10.74 -0.35 5.05
C ALA A 115 10.52 -1.03 3.70
N LYS A 116 9.32 -1.55 3.48
CA LYS A 116 8.99 -2.25 2.25
C LYS A 116 8.08 -1.40 1.37
N VAL A 117 8.30 -1.48 0.06
CA VAL A 117 7.42 -0.88 -0.95
C VAL A 117 6.96 -2.02 -1.85
N ILE A 118 5.66 -2.19 -1.96
CA ILE A 118 5.06 -3.29 -2.73
C ILE A 118 4.16 -2.70 -3.79
N SER A 119 4.54 -2.89 -5.05
CA SER A 119 3.85 -2.30 -6.19
C SER A 119 3.17 -3.36 -7.05
N HIS A 120 1.90 -3.12 -7.36
CA HIS A 120 1.10 -3.96 -8.24
C HIS A 120 1.29 -3.48 -9.68
N ASP A 121 1.75 -4.39 -10.55
CA ASP A 121 1.96 -4.27 -12.00
C ASP A 121 3.07 -3.33 -12.45
N PHE A 122 3.35 -2.25 -11.75
CA PHE A 122 4.28 -1.22 -12.22
C PHE A 122 5.52 -1.14 -11.35
N LYS A 123 6.69 -1.11 -11.99
CA LYS A 123 7.96 -0.95 -11.32
C LYS A 123 8.11 0.45 -10.73
N VAL A 124 8.98 0.59 -9.73
CA VAL A 124 9.40 1.89 -9.20
C VAL A 124 10.73 2.24 -9.84
N GLY A 125 10.69 3.04 -10.90
CA GLY A 125 11.88 3.48 -11.63
C GLY A 125 12.79 2.30 -11.98
N ASN A 126 14.07 2.45 -11.70
CA ASN A 126 15.07 1.42 -11.91
C ASN A 126 15.47 0.70 -10.60
N TRP A 127 14.64 0.79 -9.58
CA TRP A 127 14.89 0.07 -8.35
C TRP A 127 15.00 -1.43 -8.58
N ARG A 128 15.86 -2.08 -7.82
CA ARG A 128 16.00 -3.54 -7.84
C ARG A 128 15.01 -4.15 -6.86
N PRO A 129 14.06 -4.96 -7.33
CA PRO A 129 13.13 -5.63 -6.41
C PRO A 129 13.81 -6.78 -5.66
N SER A 130 13.41 -6.99 -4.41
CA SER A 130 13.76 -8.17 -3.63
C SER A 130 12.95 -9.37 -4.06
N VAL A 131 11.70 -9.15 -4.49
CA VAL A 131 10.80 -10.19 -4.98
C VAL A 131 10.06 -9.69 -6.21
N VAL A 132 9.98 -10.53 -7.22
CA VAL A 132 9.08 -10.35 -8.37
C VAL A 132 8.16 -11.58 -8.38
N TYR A 133 6.87 -11.35 -8.16
CA TYR A 133 5.89 -12.43 -8.14
C TYR A 133 4.95 -12.27 -9.33
N ASN A 134 4.93 -13.24 -10.24
CA ASN A 134 4.15 -13.16 -11.48
C ASN A 134 3.30 -14.40 -11.75
N GLU A 135 2.91 -15.12 -10.70
CA GLU A 135 2.11 -16.35 -10.84
C GLU A 135 0.60 -16.09 -10.74
N LEU A 136 0.18 -14.83 -10.65
CA LEU A 136 -1.23 -14.44 -10.71
C LEU A 136 -1.53 -13.96 -12.13
N LEU A 137 -2.45 -14.60 -12.78
CA LEU A 137 -2.74 -14.41 -14.21
C LEU A 137 -2.92 -12.93 -14.57
N GLY A 138 -2.01 -12.44 -15.43
CA GLY A 138 -2.06 -11.06 -15.91
C GLY A 138 -1.56 -10.00 -14.93
N HIS A 139 -1.04 -10.41 -13.75
CA HIS A 139 -0.58 -9.47 -12.74
C HIS A 139 0.81 -9.81 -12.23
N THR A 140 1.60 -8.78 -11.96
CA THR A 140 2.93 -8.91 -11.37
C THR A 140 2.99 -8.05 -10.11
N ILE A 141 3.67 -8.54 -9.07
CA ILE A 141 3.92 -7.78 -7.85
C ILE A 141 5.42 -7.62 -7.70
N TYR A 142 5.86 -6.38 -7.51
CA TYR A 142 7.24 -6.03 -7.24
C TYR A 142 7.38 -5.61 -5.79
N ALA A 143 8.20 -6.30 -5.02
CA ALA A 143 8.47 -5.95 -3.63
C ALA A 143 9.90 -5.44 -3.50
N TYR A 144 10.05 -4.30 -2.85
CA TYR A 144 11.34 -3.63 -2.64
C TYR A 144 11.56 -3.43 -1.14
N GLU A 145 12.83 -3.42 -0.74
CA GLU A 145 13.21 -3.05 0.62
C GLU A 145 14.10 -1.82 0.57
N ILE A 146 13.73 -0.78 1.31
CA ILE A 146 14.50 0.46 1.36
C ILE A 146 15.88 0.18 1.97
N GLY A 147 16.92 0.60 1.26
CA GLY A 147 18.31 0.32 1.58
C GLY A 147 18.90 -0.82 0.74
N ARG A 148 18.05 -1.64 0.10
CA ARG A 148 18.48 -2.75 -0.77
C ARG A 148 18.00 -2.62 -2.20
N GLN A 149 17.24 -1.56 -2.51
CA GLN A 149 16.67 -1.36 -3.84
C GLN A 149 17.66 -0.77 -4.85
N VAL A 150 18.80 -0.34 -4.42
CA VAL A 150 19.85 0.25 -5.26
C VAL A 150 20.86 -0.80 -5.74
#